data_02f9ee9667ef62cb80f5ff7b1c555b73
#
_entry.id   02f9ee9667ef62cb80f5ff7b1c555b73
#
_cell.length_a   1.000
_cell.length_b   1.000
_cell.length_c   1.000
_cell.angle_alpha   90.00
_cell.angle_beta   90.00
_cell.angle_gamma   90.00
#
_symmetry.space_group_name_H-M   'P 1'
#
loop_
_entity.id
_entity.type
_entity.pdbx_description
1 polymer ?
#
loop_
_entity_poly.entity_id
_entity_poly.type
_entity_poly.pdbx_seq_one_letter_code
_entity_poly.pdbx_strand_id
1 'polypeptide(L)'
;LIIASSFYAGFENPEVVYKVRYFFTPIEKQKPPEKIDNSKNEINQDEFLKKEFEGNSFSVFLEKAISIDEKTASIFINSKEDKSLDLEIFTQKGFLIKKNSKQKLVLPVDFYAKNNFRNGGLKSIFKYDERLFAFISRGNDTCYYVSLIEMGSLREIVNSKCISKPNGIDFNGSGGAYIKLNDGILFTVGAPENSSTEIAKLSQNPNSIFGKILFISDKNFDNENEKKNYKIYSSGHRNPQGLVKINENIFSLEHGPQGGDELNQIKKNKNYGWPIVSLGTKYNNGASYKRNHKKLSFVEPLYSFIPSVAPSSLNQCPKNLEEFYNEFTCLLGLSLKGQSIIIILLDKLNSHVMSIEKIKVDKRLRHFGLTNDLKLFENNSNFYISADADGLYEVRFDKFR
;
A
#
# COMPACT_ATOMS: atom_id res chain seq x y z
N LEU A 1 -12.92 -38.23 27.45
CA LEU A 1 -13.99 -37.22 27.70
C LEU A 1 -13.45 -35.78 27.60
N ILE A 2 -12.31 -35.47 28.16
CA ILE A 2 -11.67 -34.11 28.09
C ILE A 2 -11.20 -33.79 26.65
N ILE A 3 -10.70 -34.78 25.89
CA ILE A 3 -10.25 -34.61 24.52
C ILE A 3 -11.44 -34.37 23.54
N ALA A 4 -12.60 -35.02 23.78
CA ALA A 4 -13.76 -34.83 22.93
C ALA A 4 -14.44 -33.45 23.19
N SER A 5 -14.43 -32.96 24.42
CA SER A 5 -14.95 -31.62 24.73
C SER A 5 -14.08 -30.50 24.19
N SER A 6 -12.72 -30.71 24.15
CA SER A 6 -11.78 -29.76 23.55
C SER A 6 -11.91 -29.70 22.03
N PHE A 7 -12.25 -30.80 21.38
CA PHE A 7 -12.52 -30.85 19.94
C PHE A 7 -13.82 -30.10 19.58
N TYR A 8 -14.87 -30.28 20.40
CA TYR A 8 -16.14 -29.58 20.19
C TYR A 8 -16.03 -28.07 20.40
N ALA A 9 -15.32 -27.66 21.46
CA ALA A 9 -15.03 -26.23 21.70
C ALA A 9 -14.15 -25.59 20.63
N GLY A 10 -13.31 -26.37 19.95
CA GLY A 10 -12.46 -25.90 18.86
C GLY A 10 -13.22 -25.59 17.57
N PHE A 11 -14.35 -26.22 17.33
CA PHE A 11 -15.22 -25.92 16.18
C PHE A 11 -15.98 -24.61 16.35
N GLU A 12 -16.27 -24.21 17.57
CA GLU A 12 -16.94 -22.94 17.88
C GLU A 12 -15.96 -21.76 18.09
N ASN A 13 -14.70 -22.05 18.42
CA ASN A 13 -13.71 -21.01 18.71
C ASN A 13 -12.32 -21.35 18.13
N PRO A 14 -11.95 -20.79 16.96
CA PRO A 14 -10.68 -21.07 16.29
C PRO A 14 -9.42 -20.77 17.11
N GLU A 15 -9.49 -19.84 18.07
CA GLU A 15 -8.37 -19.53 18.96
C GLU A 15 -8.03 -20.68 19.91
N VAL A 16 -9.01 -21.46 20.31
CA VAL A 16 -8.81 -22.63 21.18
C VAL A 16 -8.06 -23.74 20.43
N VAL A 17 -8.37 -23.96 19.15
CA VAL A 17 -7.63 -24.93 18.30
C VAL A 17 -6.17 -24.52 18.13
N TYR A 18 -5.90 -23.22 18.01
CA TYR A 18 -4.54 -22.71 17.92
C TYR A 18 -3.72 -22.94 19.19
N LYS A 19 -4.34 -22.70 20.37
CA LYS A 19 -3.70 -22.96 21.66
C LYS A 19 -3.49 -24.46 21.93
N VAL A 20 -4.44 -25.31 21.57
CA VAL A 20 -4.35 -26.76 21.75
C VAL A 20 -3.27 -27.36 20.82
N ARG A 21 -3.13 -26.88 19.58
CA ARG A 21 -2.04 -27.30 18.69
C ARG A 21 -0.66 -26.93 19.24
N TYR A 22 -0.53 -25.78 19.91
CA TYR A 22 0.75 -25.35 20.50
C TYR A 22 1.15 -26.20 21.71
N PHE A 23 0.17 -26.78 22.43
CA PHE A 23 0.42 -27.63 23.61
C PHE A 23 0.81 -29.08 23.24
N PHE A 24 0.46 -29.56 22.05
CA PHE A 24 0.73 -30.94 21.62
C PHE A 24 1.84 -31.10 20.59
N THR A 25 2.53 -30.03 20.22
CA THR A 25 3.78 -30.15 19.45
C THR A 25 4.85 -30.66 20.41
N PRO A 26 5.48 -31.82 20.17
CA PRO A 26 6.59 -32.28 21.02
C PRO A 26 7.68 -31.20 21.02
N ILE A 27 8.06 -30.77 22.22
CA ILE A 27 9.26 -29.95 22.38
C ILE A 27 10.43 -30.90 22.05
N GLU A 28 10.94 -30.83 20.83
CA GLU A 28 12.25 -31.38 20.56
C GLU A 28 13.22 -30.74 21.55
N LYS A 29 13.86 -31.59 22.37
CA LYS A 29 14.88 -31.16 23.30
C LYS A 29 15.95 -30.42 22.51
N GLN A 30 15.89 -29.10 22.52
CA GLN A 30 16.97 -28.28 22.01
C GLN A 30 18.23 -28.65 22.79
N LYS A 31 19.23 -29.16 22.11
CA LYS A 31 20.58 -29.29 22.67
C LYS A 31 20.98 -27.89 23.16
N PRO A 32 21.64 -27.81 24.32
CA PRO A 32 22.20 -26.54 24.79
C PRO A 32 23.13 -25.99 23.70
N PRO A 33 23.11 -24.68 23.45
CA PRO A 33 23.94 -24.09 22.43
C PRO A 33 25.40 -24.44 22.69
N GLU A 34 26.07 -25.05 21.73
CA GLU A 34 27.50 -25.21 21.72
C GLU A 34 28.14 -23.83 21.87
N LYS A 35 29.13 -23.72 22.73
CA LYS A 35 29.92 -22.49 22.88
C LYS A 35 30.49 -22.16 21.50
N ILE A 36 30.03 -21.07 20.91
CA ILE A 36 30.55 -20.53 19.66
C ILE A 36 31.99 -20.06 19.98
N ASP A 37 32.96 -20.72 19.38
CA ASP A 37 34.33 -20.26 19.31
C ASP A 37 34.41 -19.02 18.43
N ASN A 38 34.61 -17.85 19.05
CA ASN A 38 34.66 -16.55 18.40
C ASN A 38 35.95 -16.28 17.60
N SER A 39 36.73 -17.28 17.30
CA SER A 39 37.99 -17.12 16.56
C SER A 39 37.93 -17.80 15.18
N LYS A 40 37.08 -17.38 14.29
CA LYS A 40 37.14 -17.53 12.82
C LYS A 40 35.74 -17.41 12.25
N ASN A 41 35.38 -16.23 11.87
CA ASN A 41 34.54 -15.97 10.68
C ASN A 41 34.40 -14.45 10.57
N GLU A 42 35.31 -13.82 9.86
CA GLU A 42 34.97 -12.62 9.10
C GLU A 42 33.90 -13.09 8.10
N ILE A 43 32.64 -13.03 8.52
CA ILE A 43 31.50 -13.21 7.64
C ILE A 43 31.55 -12.02 6.69
N ASN A 44 31.80 -12.30 5.41
CA ASN A 44 31.83 -11.32 4.35
C ASN A 44 30.49 -10.56 4.37
N GLN A 45 30.51 -9.31 4.83
CA GLN A 45 29.29 -8.49 4.99
C GLN A 45 28.54 -8.29 3.66
N ASP A 46 29.20 -8.51 2.52
CA ASP A 46 28.64 -8.35 1.19
C ASP A 46 27.67 -9.49 0.80
N GLU A 47 27.82 -10.67 1.36
CA GLU A 47 26.96 -11.85 1.04
C GLU A 47 25.55 -11.75 1.61
N PHE A 48 25.33 -10.90 2.65
CA PHE A 48 24.00 -10.67 3.25
C PHE A 48 23.16 -9.60 2.54
N LEU A 49 23.72 -8.86 1.59
CA LEU A 49 23.08 -7.70 0.96
C LEU A 49 22.28 -8.06 -0.30
N LYS A 50 22.59 -9.17 -0.95
CA LYS A 50 21.95 -9.60 -2.19
C LYS A 50 21.23 -10.92 -2.03
N LYS A 51 19.92 -10.95 -2.36
CA LYS A 51 19.10 -12.17 -2.33
C LYS A 51 18.43 -12.40 -3.67
N GLU A 52 18.40 -13.67 -4.07
CA GLU A 52 17.67 -14.15 -5.25
C GLU A 52 16.38 -14.83 -4.81
N PHE A 53 15.30 -14.61 -5.55
CA PHE A 53 13.99 -15.22 -5.35
C PHE A 53 13.48 -15.74 -6.68
N GLU A 54 13.05 -16.99 -6.70
CA GLU A 54 12.57 -17.65 -7.92
C GLU A 54 11.08 -17.34 -8.17
N GLY A 55 10.77 -16.92 -9.39
CA GLY A 55 9.44 -16.87 -9.96
C GLY A 55 9.26 -17.97 -11.03
N ASN A 56 8.16 -17.90 -11.78
CA ASN A 56 7.90 -18.88 -12.86
C ASN A 56 8.72 -18.57 -14.13
N SER A 57 8.91 -17.30 -14.45
CA SER A 57 9.58 -16.84 -15.68
C SER A 57 10.85 -16.04 -15.42
N PHE A 58 11.03 -15.59 -14.18
CA PHE A 58 12.14 -14.71 -13.77
C PHE A 58 12.65 -15.07 -12.38
N SER A 59 13.97 -14.93 -12.20
CA SER A 59 14.54 -14.69 -10.87
C SER A 59 14.48 -13.20 -10.54
N VAL A 60 14.18 -12.88 -9.29
CA VAL A 60 14.19 -11.52 -8.76
C VAL A 60 15.35 -11.36 -7.80
N PHE A 61 16.20 -10.40 -8.07
CA PHE A 61 17.32 -10.05 -7.20
C PHE A 61 16.98 -8.78 -6.43
N LEU A 62 17.16 -8.84 -5.12
CA LEU A 62 17.06 -7.69 -4.22
C LEU A 62 18.41 -7.39 -3.60
N GLU A 63 18.90 -6.18 -3.82
CA GLU A 63 20.13 -5.68 -3.21
C GLU A 63 19.80 -4.49 -2.32
N LYS A 64 20.19 -4.55 -1.04
CA LYS A 64 19.87 -3.49 -0.08
C LYS A 64 20.73 -2.26 -0.35
N ALA A 65 20.09 -1.17 -0.78
CA ALA A 65 20.73 0.11 -1.03
C ALA A 65 20.88 0.96 0.24
N ILE A 66 19.86 0.98 1.09
CA ILE A 66 19.84 1.77 2.34
C ILE A 66 19.02 1.05 3.40
N SER A 67 19.50 1.02 4.63
CA SER A 67 18.71 0.57 5.80
C SER A 67 17.78 1.67 6.28
N ILE A 68 16.50 1.33 6.52
CA ILE A 68 15.46 2.24 7.00
C ILE A 68 14.69 1.52 8.10
N ASP A 69 14.78 2.01 9.33
CA ASP A 69 14.14 1.43 10.53
C ASP A 69 12.67 1.85 10.70
N GLU A 70 12.13 2.57 9.74
CA GLU A 70 10.77 3.13 9.76
C GLU A 70 9.96 2.71 8.53
N LYS A 71 8.64 2.86 8.62
CA LYS A 71 7.76 2.73 7.46
C LYS A 71 7.88 3.96 6.57
N THR A 72 8.05 3.73 5.28
CA THR A 72 8.07 4.82 4.29
C THR A 72 6.64 5.30 3.99
N ALA A 73 6.53 6.56 3.55
CA ALA A 73 5.33 7.18 3.01
C ALA A 73 5.46 7.42 1.50
N SER A 74 6.65 7.81 1.04
CA SER A 74 6.99 7.94 -0.38
C SER A 74 8.50 7.90 -0.56
N ILE A 75 8.95 7.61 -1.78
CA ILE A 75 10.35 7.57 -2.15
C ILE A 75 10.51 8.22 -3.52
N PHE A 76 11.33 9.27 -3.59
CA PHE A 76 11.75 9.88 -4.85
C PHE A 76 13.22 9.61 -5.09
N ILE A 77 13.54 9.20 -6.31
CA ILE A 77 14.87 8.86 -6.75
C ILE A 77 15.10 9.46 -8.14
N ASN A 78 16.14 10.27 -8.27
CA ASN A 78 16.57 10.81 -9.55
C ASN A 78 18.07 10.64 -9.70
N SER A 79 18.56 10.50 -10.92
CA SER A 79 19.99 10.55 -11.22
C SER A 79 20.46 12.00 -11.33
N LYS A 80 21.61 12.31 -10.75
CA LYS A 80 22.33 13.56 -10.97
C LYS A 80 23.24 13.46 -12.19
N GLU A 81 23.77 14.58 -12.62
CA GLU A 81 24.73 14.65 -13.75
C GLU A 81 25.97 13.77 -13.54
N ASP A 82 26.45 13.66 -12.31
CA ASP A 82 27.58 12.80 -11.91
C ASP A 82 27.20 11.32 -11.75
N LYS A 83 25.98 10.91 -12.17
CA LYS A 83 25.40 9.58 -12.00
C LYS A 83 25.15 9.17 -10.55
N SER A 84 25.37 10.03 -9.57
CA SER A 84 24.95 9.76 -8.20
C SER A 84 23.42 9.84 -8.08
N LEU A 85 22.86 9.08 -7.13
CA LEU A 85 21.43 9.11 -6.88
C LEU A 85 21.06 10.27 -5.96
N ASP A 86 20.09 11.06 -6.38
CA ASP A 86 19.37 11.98 -5.52
C ASP A 86 18.18 11.24 -4.90
N LEU A 87 18.29 10.97 -3.61
CA LEU A 87 17.38 10.10 -2.88
C LEU A 87 16.66 10.90 -1.80
N GLU A 88 15.34 10.89 -1.86
CA GLU A 88 14.45 11.49 -0.85
C GLU A 88 13.45 10.44 -0.35
N ILE A 89 13.61 10.00 0.89
CA ILE A 89 12.74 9.01 1.53
C ILE A 89 11.93 9.71 2.63
N PHE A 90 10.64 9.73 2.48
CA PHE A 90 9.71 10.27 3.46
C PHE A 90 9.16 9.14 4.33
N THR A 91 9.20 9.30 5.66
CA THR A 91 8.73 8.29 6.60
C THR A 91 7.35 8.62 7.16
N GLN A 92 6.60 7.61 7.58
CA GLN A 92 5.30 7.80 8.21
C GLN A 92 5.34 8.69 9.46
N LYS A 93 6.46 8.72 10.17
CA LYS A 93 6.65 9.56 11.35
C LYS A 93 6.94 11.03 11.02
N GLY A 94 7.03 11.39 9.74
CA GLY A 94 7.28 12.77 9.31
C GLY A 94 8.76 13.13 9.31
N PHE A 95 9.63 12.24 8.86
CA PHE A 95 11.04 12.52 8.59
C PHE A 95 11.33 12.43 7.10
N LEU A 96 12.24 13.27 6.65
CA LEU A 96 12.93 13.15 5.36
C LEU A 96 14.32 12.56 5.60
N ILE A 97 14.60 11.45 4.92
CA ILE A 97 15.91 10.80 4.90
C ILE A 97 16.52 11.04 3.52
N LYS A 98 17.73 11.61 3.49
CA LYS A 98 18.64 11.72 2.34
C LYS A 98 19.89 10.91 2.64
N LYS A 99 20.77 10.70 1.65
CA LYS A 99 21.95 9.84 1.76
C LYS A 99 22.74 9.97 3.07
N ASN A 100 22.90 11.21 3.58
CA ASN A 100 23.72 11.50 4.76
C ASN A 100 22.98 12.32 5.83
N SER A 101 21.66 12.42 5.77
CA SER A 101 20.89 13.24 6.70
C SER A 101 19.51 12.66 6.97
N LYS A 102 19.03 12.88 8.19
CA LYS A 102 17.65 12.64 8.60
C LYS A 102 17.14 13.92 9.27
N GLN A 103 16.10 14.51 8.73
CA GLN A 103 15.52 15.75 9.27
C GLN A 103 14.01 15.59 9.48
N LYS A 104 13.51 16.23 10.52
CA LYS A 104 12.08 16.28 10.80
C LYS A 104 11.39 17.27 9.88
N LEU A 105 10.27 16.86 9.30
CA LEU A 105 9.43 17.73 8.48
C LEU A 105 8.68 18.73 9.37
N VAL A 106 8.44 19.93 8.84
CA VAL A 106 7.50 20.88 9.44
C VAL A 106 6.09 20.45 9.06
N LEU A 107 5.29 20.11 10.07
CA LEU A 107 3.93 19.59 9.93
C LEU A 107 2.98 20.32 10.88
N PRO A 108 1.65 20.33 10.63
CA PRO A 108 0.68 20.95 11.53
C PRO A 108 0.80 20.46 12.97
N VAL A 109 0.47 21.31 13.96
CA VAL A 109 0.58 20.99 15.39
C VAL A 109 -0.26 19.78 15.83
N ASP A 110 -1.35 19.51 15.13
CA ASP A 110 -2.24 18.38 15.33
C ASP A 110 -1.91 17.18 14.41
N PHE A 111 -0.74 17.19 13.78
CA PHE A 111 -0.22 16.04 13.06
C PHE A 111 -0.16 14.81 13.97
N TYR A 112 -0.79 13.75 13.51
CA TYR A 112 -1.05 12.60 14.34
C TYR A 112 -0.26 11.37 13.88
N ALA A 113 0.87 11.09 14.55
CA ALA A 113 1.72 9.94 14.31
C ALA A 113 1.97 9.09 15.57
N LYS A 114 1.19 9.30 16.64
CA LYS A 114 1.40 8.63 17.94
C LYS A 114 1.17 7.12 17.86
N ASN A 115 2.00 6.38 18.59
CA ASN A 115 2.04 4.90 18.63
C ASN A 115 0.74 4.25 19.14
N ASN A 116 -0.10 4.97 19.89
CA ASN A 116 -1.34 4.44 20.46
C ASN A 116 -2.49 4.34 19.45
N PHE A 117 -2.35 4.96 18.29
CA PHE A 117 -3.36 4.93 17.23
C PHE A 117 -2.70 4.34 15.99
N ARG A 118 -3.05 3.13 15.73
CA ARG A 118 -2.42 2.26 14.76
C ARG A 118 -2.29 2.96 13.40
N ASN A 119 -1.03 3.22 13.01
CA ASN A 119 -0.68 3.63 11.66
C ASN A 119 -1.17 5.02 11.20
N GLY A 120 -1.33 5.96 12.11
CA GLY A 120 -1.41 7.39 11.79
C GLY A 120 -0.11 7.92 11.20
N GLY A 121 -0.09 9.18 10.80
CA GLY A 121 1.09 9.89 10.33
C GLY A 121 1.02 10.32 8.86
N LEU A 122 2.17 10.48 8.25
CA LEU A 122 2.33 10.78 6.84
C LEU A 122 1.98 9.53 6.02
N LYS A 123 0.99 9.63 5.13
CA LYS A 123 0.49 8.52 4.32
C LYS A 123 1.12 8.48 2.94
N SER A 124 1.24 9.63 2.32
CA SER A 124 1.97 9.81 1.07
C SER A 124 2.43 11.26 0.94
N ILE A 125 3.43 11.45 0.10
CA ILE A 125 3.90 12.76 -0.31
C ILE A 125 4.15 12.72 -1.81
N PHE A 126 3.88 13.81 -2.52
CA PHE A 126 4.12 13.90 -3.95
C PHE A 126 4.51 15.31 -4.35
N LYS A 127 5.24 15.42 -5.44
CA LYS A 127 5.60 16.67 -6.09
C LYS A 127 4.60 16.98 -7.19
N TYR A 128 4.12 18.19 -7.22
CA TYR A 128 3.24 18.68 -8.25
C TYR A 128 3.55 20.14 -8.51
N ASP A 129 3.93 20.44 -9.75
CA ASP A 129 4.28 21.80 -10.18
C ASP A 129 5.32 22.44 -9.24
N GLU A 130 6.45 21.75 -9.02
CA GLU A 130 7.58 22.10 -8.14
C GLU A 130 7.20 22.25 -6.64
N ARG A 131 5.94 22.08 -6.29
CA ARG A 131 5.45 22.10 -4.91
C ARG A 131 5.32 20.69 -4.34
N LEU A 132 5.47 20.60 -3.03
CA LEU A 132 5.39 19.35 -2.30
C LEU A 132 4.06 19.28 -1.53
N PHE A 133 3.32 18.21 -1.73
CA PHE A 133 2.03 17.95 -1.08
C PHE A 133 2.10 16.69 -0.23
N ALA A 134 1.50 16.74 0.95
CA ALA A 134 1.50 15.64 1.90
C ALA A 134 0.09 15.23 2.31
N PHE A 135 -0.20 13.94 2.26
CA PHE A 135 -1.41 13.38 2.84
C PHE A 135 -1.11 12.86 4.24
N ILE A 136 -1.79 13.40 5.22
CA ILE A 136 -1.50 13.19 6.63
C ILE A 136 -2.76 12.84 7.42
N SER A 137 -2.57 12.08 8.51
CA SER A 137 -3.57 11.97 9.55
C SER A 137 -3.39 13.10 10.56
N ARG A 138 -4.50 13.65 11.03
CA ARG A 138 -4.58 14.75 12.00
C ARG A 138 -5.58 14.40 13.10
N GLY A 139 -5.42 15.01 14.24
CA GLY A 139 -6.40 14.86 15.30
C GLY A 139 -5.91 15.22 16.69
N ASN A 140 -6.87 15.28 17.56
CA ASN A 140 -6.71 15.39 19.00
C ASN A 140 -7.45 14.22 19.69
N ASP A 141 -7.66 14.30 21.00
CA ASP A 141 -8.24 13.18 21.77
C ASP A 141 -9.68 12.80 21.38
N THR A 142 -10.41 13.66 20.68
CA THR A 142 -11.82 13.45 20.34
C THR A 142 -12.15 13.57 18.87
N CYS A 143 -11.31 14.22 18.09
CA CYS A 143 -11.54 14.50 16.67
C CYS A 143 -10.39 14.01 15.81
N TYR A 144 -10.67 13.14 14.87
CA TYR A 144 -9.69 12.56 13.95
C TYR A 144 -10.10 12.82 12.51
N TYR A 145 -9.15 13.20 11.66
CA TYR A 145 -9.41 13.49 10.27
C TYR A 145 -8.14 13.29 9.42
N VAL A 146 -8.29 13.35 8.11
CA VAL A 146 -7.17 13.30 7.15
C VAL A 146 -7.16 14.57 6.32
N SER A 147 -5.97 15.04 5.98
CA SER A 147 -5.76 16.23 5.16
C SER A 147 -4.73 15.99 4.09
N LEU A 148 -4.99 16.51 2.90
CA LEU A 148 -3.97 16.80 1.90
C LEU A 148 -3.56 18.26 2.10
N ILE A 149 -2.29 18.48 2.39
CA ILE A 149 -1.72 19.81 2.64
C ILE A 149 -0.59 20.11 1.66
N GLU A 150 -0.38 21.37 1.35
CA GLU A 150 0.82 21.89 0.73
C GLU A 150 1.92 22.04 1.79
N MET A 151 3.06 21.44 1.55
CA MET A 151 4.20 21.56 2.46
C MET A 151 4.81 22.97 2.35
N GLY A 152 5.40 23.45 3.41
CA GLY A 152 5.94 24.81 3.48
C GLY A 152 4.90 25.83 3.97
N SER A 153 3.83 26.03 3.22
CA SER A 153 2.71 26.91 3.64
C SER A 153 1.79 26.27 4.68
N LEU A 154 1.76 24.93 4.75
CA LEU A 154 0.81 24.10 5.51
C LEU A 154 -0.66 24.35 5.11
N ARG A 155 -0.89 24.90 3.93
CA ARG A 155 -2.23 25.17 3.38
C ARG A 155 -2.96 23.86 3.13
N GLU A 156 -4.21 23.81 3.54
CA GLU A 156 -5.08 22.66 3.37
C GLU A 156 -5.72 22.67 1.97
N ILE A 157 -5.50 21.63 1.19
CA ILE A 157 -6.10 21.43 -0.14
C ILE A 157 -7.39 20.64 -0.02
N VAL A 158 -7.35 19.54 0.75
CA VAL A 158 -8.51 18.67 1.00
C VAL A 158 -8.52 18.25 2.45
N ASN A 159 -9.68 18.37 3.09
CA ASN A 159 -9.90 17.88 4.45
C ASN A 159 -11.10 16.96 4.51
N SER A 160 -10.99 15.90 5.30
CA SER A 160 -12.17 15.14 5.72
C SER A 160 -12.91 15.89 6.84
N LYS A 161 -14.19 15.55 7.03
CA LYS A 161 -14.86 15.89 8.27
C LYS A 161 -14.23 15.14 9.44
N CYS A 162 -14.35 15.72 10.63
CA CYS A 162 -13.96 15.08 11.88
C CYS A 162 -14.71 13.77 12.09
N ILE A 163 -13.98 12.75 12.51
CA ILE A 163 -14.54 11.50 13.04
C ILE A 163 -14.39 11.57 14.56
N SER A 164 -15.50 11.69 15.25
CA SER A 164 -15.52 11.67 16.72
C SER A 164 -15.54 10.21 17.19
N LYS A 165 -14.46 9.77 17.84
CA LYS A 165 -14.36 8.41 18.41
C LYS A 165 -13.48 8.43 19.66
N PRO A 166 -14.05 8.10 20.84
CA PRO A 166 -13.34 8.26 22.13
C PRO A 166 -12.02 7.49 22.24
N ASN A 167 -11.87 6.38 21.53
CA ASN A 167 -10.66 5.54 21.60
C ASN A 167 -9.78 5.63 20.35
N GLY A 168 -9.93 6.71 19.57
CA GLY A 168 -9.18 6.90 18.32
C GLY A 168 -9.66 6.04 17.16
N ILE A 169 -9.01 6.18 16.03
CA ILE A 169 -9.28 5.40 14.81
C ILE A 169 -7.99 4.76 14.29
N ASP A 170 -8.15 3.65 13.58
CA ASP A 170 -7.04 3.03 12.86
C ASP A 170 -6.93 3.63 11.45
N PHE A 171 -5.92 4.46 11.24
CA PHE A 171 -5.62 5.08 9.94
C PHE A 171 -4.97 4.14 8.91
N ASN A 172 -4.93 2.84 9.16
CA ASN A 172 -4.35 1.88 8.23
C ASN A 172 -5.01 1.92 6.85
N GLY A 173 -6.32 2.09 6.83
CA GLY A 173 -7.14 2.09 5.62
C GLY A 173 -7.30 3.45 4.96
N SER A 174 -6.33 4.36 5.05
CA SER A 174 -6.51 5.75 4.59
C SER A 174 -6.29 5.97 3.09
N GLY A 175 -5.83 4.98 2.31
CA GLY A 175 -5.46 5.18 0.91
C GLY A 175 -4.14 5.94 0.78
N GLY A 176 -4.10 6.95 -0.09
CA GLY A 176 -2.94 7.82 -0.31
C GLY A 176 -2.20 7.55 -1.62
N ALA A 177 -2.73 6.68 -2.49
CA ALA A 177 -2.20 6.53 -3.84
C ALA A 177 -2.61 7.72 -4.72
N TYR A 178 -1.77 8.05 -5.70
CA TYR A 178 -1.98 9.20 -6.58
C TYR A 178 -1.37 8.96 -7.96
N ILE A 179 -1.93 9.63 -8.96
CA ILE A 179 -1.38 9.72 -10.32
C ILE A 179 -1.60 11.11 -10.88
N LYS A 180 -0.66 11.56 -11.72
CA LYS A 180 -0.78 12.80 -12.49
C LYS A 180 -1.65 12.57 -13.72
N LEU A 181 -2.54 13.51 -14.00
CA LEU A 181 -3.30 13.63 -15.25
C LEU A 181 -2.87 14.92 -15.95
N ASN A 182 -3.41 15.16 -17.16
CA ASN A 182 -3.06 16.35 -17.94
C ASN A 182 -3.55 17.67 -17.29
N ASP A 183 -4.62 17.60 -16.47
CA ASP A 183 -5.33 18.76 -15.91
C ASP A 183 -5.47 18.69 -14.39
N GLY A 184 -4.64 17.87 -13.71
CA GLY A 184 -4.67 17.69 -12.28
C GLY A 184 -4.14 16.33 -11.82
N ILE A 185 -4.63 15.87 -10.68
CA ILE A 185 -4.29 14.55 -10.13
C ILE A 185 -5.55 13.74 -9.81
N LEU A 186 -5.42 12.42 -9.85
CA LEU A 186 -6.30 11.53 -9.11
C LEU A 186 -5.61 11.12 -7.80
N PHE A 187 -6.40 11.14 -6.74
CA PHE A 187 -5.92 10.89 -5.38
C PHE A 187 -6.89 10.00 -4.61
N THR A 188 -6.38 8.96 -3.95
CA THR A 188 -7.23 8.00 -3.24
C THR A 188 -7.34 8.33 -1.75
N VAL A 189 -8.55 8.27 -1.22
CA VAL A 189 -8.84 8.35 0.20
C VAL A 189 -9.61 7.10 0.61
N GLY A 190 -9.00 6.24 1.41
CA GLY A 190 -9.64 5.04 1.91
C GLY A 190 -10.57 5.31 3.10
N ALA A 191 -11.23 4.27 3.61
CA ALA A 191 -11.96 4.29 4.86
C ALA A 191 -11.02 3.82 5.99
N PRO A 192 -10.63 4.67 6.93
CA PRO A 192 -9.50 4.41 7.83
C PRO A 192 -9.74 3.36 8.92
N GLU A 193 -10.89 2.75 9.00
CA GLU A 193 -11.20 1.69 9.96
C GLU A 193 -11.41 0.33 9.29
N ASN A 194 -10.81 -0.72 9.86
CA ASN A 194 -10.77 -2.06 9.26
C ASN A 194 -12.04 -2.87 9.42
N SER A 195 -12.94 -2.53 10.33
CA SER A 195 -14.20 -3.25 10.56
C SER A 195 -15.40 -2.49 10.02
N SER A 196 -16.51 -3.19 9.82
CA SER A 196 -17.79 -2.67 9.30
C SER A 196 -18.45 -1.68 10.27
N THR A 197 -17.83 -0.53 10.44
CA THR A 197 -18.23 0.53 11.36
C THR A 197 -18.91 1.67 10.61
N GLU A 198 -19.31 2.69 11.34
CA GLU A 198 -19.85 3.92 10.77
C GLU A 198 -18.91 4.59 9.75
N ILE A 199 -17.59 4.47 9.95
CA ILE A 199 -16.60 5.04 9.02
C ILE A 199 -16.64 4.33 7.67
N ALA A 200 -16.75 3.01 7.65
CA ALA A 200 -16.86 2.25 6.40
C ALA A 200 -18.08 2.69 5.56
N LYS A 201 -19.21 3.04 6.21
CA LYS A 201 -20.40 3.56 5.54
C LYS A 201 -20.19 4.90 4.85
N LEU A 202 -19.20 5.68 5.28
CA LEU A 202 -18.85 6.97 4.66
C LEU A 202 -18.38 6.80 3.21
N SER A 203 -17.92 5.61 2.81
CA SER A 203 -17.57 5.32 1.42
C SER A 203 -18.76 5.42 0.46
N GLN A 204 -19.99 5.27 0.97
CA GLN A 204 -21.23 5.44 0.21
C GLN A 204 -21.84 6.86 0.38
N ASN A 205 -21.35 7.68 1.30
CA ASN A 205 -21.86 9.02 1.52
C ASN A 205 -21.26 10.00 0.48
N PRO A 206 -22.07 10.67 -0.36
CA PRO A 206 -21.57 11.61 -1.37
C PRO A 206 -20.94 12.89 -0.78
N ASN A 207 -21.16 13.17 0.49
CA ASN A 207 -20.60 14.33 1.20
C ASN A 207 -19.35 14.00 2.02
N SER A 208 -18.80 12.79 1.85
CA SER A 208 -17.58 12.33 2.51
C SER A 208 -16.49 12.04 1.48
N ILE A 209 -15.24 12.35 1.84
CA ILE A 209 -14.08 11.96 1.03
C ILE A 209 -13.60 10.53 1.33
N PHE A 210 -14.02 9.92 2.44
CA PHE A 210 -13.63 8.57 2.79
C PHE A 210 -14.19 7.52 1.81
N GLY A 211 -13.34 6.60 1.38
CA GLY A 211 -13.68 5.58 0.41
C GLY A 211 -13.92 6.13 -1.00
N LYS A 212 -13.16 7.15 -1.41
CA LYS A 212 -13.26 7.82 -2.70
C LYS A 212 -11.92 7.87 -3.42
N ILE A 213 -12.01 7.95 -4.75
CA ILE A 213 -10.94 8.53 -5.57
C ILE A 213 -11.39 9.94 -5.93
N LEU A 214 -10.55 10.91 -5.62
CA LEU A 214 -10.81 12.33 -5.84
C LEU A 214 -10.04 12.81 -7.06
N PHE A 215 -10.65 13.69 -7.84
CA PHE A 215 -9.98 14.49 -8.85
C PHE A 215 -9.73 15.89 -8.29
N ILE A 216 -8.49 16.34 -8.29
CA ILE A 216 -8.06 17.67 -7.89
C ILE A 216 -7.44 18.31 -9.12
N SER A 217 -8.09 19.35 -9.67
CA SER A 217 -7.59 20.04 -10.87
C SER A 217 -6.46 20.99 -10.53
N ASP A 218 -5.65 21.36 -11.53
CA ASP A 218 -4.57 22.33 -11.42
C ASP A 218 -5.01 23.61 -10.71
N LYS A 219 -6.15 24.18 -11.14
CA LYS A 219 -6.73 25.39 -10.56
C LYS A 219 -7.02 25.26 -9.07
N ASN A 220 -7.32 24.06 -8.59
CA ASN A 220 -7.67 23.83 -7.19
C ASN A 220 -6.43 23.81 -6.28
N PHE A 221 -5.24 23.57 -6.85
CA PHE A 221 -3.98 23.73 -6.13
C PHE A 221 -3.61 25.20 -5.88
N ASP A 222 -4.14 26.14 -6.69
CA ASP A 222 -3.81 27.55 -6.62
C ASP A 222 -4.91 28.39 -5.94
N ASN A 223 -6.12 27.85 -5.84
CA ASN A 223 -7.27 28.60 -5.34
C ASN A 223 -7.39 28.52 -3.81
N GLU A 224 -7.11 29.61 -3.12
CA GLU A 224 -7.23 29.73 -1.66
C GLU A 224 -8.68 29.92 -1.16
N ASN A 225 -9.62 30.26 -2.06
CA ASN A 225 -10.96 30.71 -1.70
C ASN A 225 -12.07 29.66 -1.87
N GLU A 226 -11.80 28.49 -2.44
CA GLU A 226 -12.82 27.47 -2.63
C GLU A 226 -12.95 26.53 -1.44
N LYS A 227 -14.16 26.43 -0.89
CA LYS A 227 -14.51 25.51 0.20
C LYS A 227 -14.38 24.02 -0.17
N LYS A 228 -14.29 23.69 -1.46
CA LYS A 228 -14.24 22.32 -1.95
C LYS A 228 -13.33 22.21 -3.18
N ASN A 229 -12.09 21.91 -2.95
CA ASN A 229 -11.03 21.85 -3.98
C ASN A 229 -10.92 20.48 -4.68
N TYR A 230 -12.00 19.71 -4.77
CA TYR A 230 -11.97 18.38 -5.40
C TYR A 230 -13.34 17.98 -5.98
N LYS A 231 -13.30 17.05 -6.91
CA LYS A 231 -14.48 16.31 -7.41
C LYS A 231 -14.33 14.83 -7.03
N ILE A 232 -15.43 14.16 -6.67
CA ILE A 232 -15.43 12.70 -6.51
C ILE A 232 -15.37 12.08 -7.89
N TYR A 233 -14.27 11.36 -8.17
CA TYR A 233 -14.09 10.64 -9.43
C TYR A 233 -14.78 9.28 -9.42
N SER A 234 -14.62 8.53 -8.30
CA SER A 234 -15.30 7.27 -8.02
C SER A 234 -15.53 7.08 -6.53
N SER A 235 -16.39 6.14 -6.14
CA SER A 235 -16.82 5.92 -4.76
C SER A 235 -16.89 4.43 -4.41
N GLY A 236 -17.13 4.11 -3.14
CA GLY A 236 -17.29 2.73 -2.70
C GLY A 236 -15.98 1.95 -2.62
N HIS A 237 -14.88 2.63 -2.35
CA HIS A 237 -13.56 2.04 -2.13
C HIS A 237 -13.32 1.79 -0.64
N ARG A 238 -12.56 0.74 -0.33
CA ARG A 238 -12.15 0.44 1.05
C ARG A 238 -10.81 1.06 1.40
N ASN A 239 -9.75 0.66 0.74
CA ASN A 239 -8.40 1.14 1.00
C ASN A 239 -7.50 1.00 -0.25
N PRO A 240 -7.67 1.87 -1.24
CA PRO A 240 -6.87 1.86 -2.46
C PRO A 240 -5.47 2.40 -2.18
N GLN A 241 -4.48 1.51 -2.21
CA GLN A 241 -3.06 1.78 -1.92
C GLN A 241 -2.20 1.86 -3.18
N GLY A 242 -2.68 1.32 -4.29
CA GLY A 242 -2.04 1.43 -5.59
C GLY A 242 -2.97 2.12 -6.59
N LEU A 243 -2.41 2.99 -7.42
CA LEU A 243 -3.12 3.64 -8.52
C LEU A 243 -2.14 3.85 -9.67
N VAL A 244 -2.56 3.48 -10.90
CA VAL A 244 -1.74 3.65 -12.10
C VAL A 244 -2.62 3.98 -13.29
N LYS A 245 -2.12 4.83 -14.20
CA LYS A 245 -2.73 5.07 -15.52
C LYS A 245 -1.86 4.44 -16.59
N ILE A 246 -2.46 3.63 -17.46
CA ILE A 246 -1.84 3.07 -18.65
C ILE A 246 -2.72 3.44 -19.85
N ASN A 247 -2.20 4.28 -20.72
CA ASN A 247 -2.99 4.93 -21.77
C ASN A 247 -4.21 5.64 -21.16
N GLU A 248 -5.42 5.30 -21.61
CA GLU A 248 -6.66 5.87 -21.06
C GLU A 248 -7.27 5.05 -19.91
N ASN A 249 -6.65 3.93 -19.54
CA ASN A 249 -7.14 3.07 -18.47
C ASN A 249 -6.48 3.39 -17.14
N ILE A 250 -7.29 3.44 -16.10
CA ILE A 250 -6.83 3.67 -14.72
C ILE A 250 -7.11 2.40 -13.90
N PHE A 251 -6.12 1.94 -13.17
CA PHE A 251 -6.24 0.76 -12.32
C PHE A 251 -5.93 1.12 -10.88
N SER A 252 -6.69 0.51 -9.95
CA SER A 252 -6.42 0.58 -8.52
C SER A 252 -6.21 -0.81 -7.96
N LEU A 253 -5.23 -0.93 -7.06
CA LEU A 253 -5.01 -2.11 -6.25
C LEU A 253 -5.33 -1.76 -4.81
N GLU A 254 -6.33 -2.45 -4.22
CA GLU A 254 -6.86 -2.07 -2.91
C GLU A 254 -7.07 -3.23 -1.96
N HIS A 255 -6.94 -2.94 -0.65
CA HIS A 255 -7.23 -3.90 0.38
C HIS A 255 -8.73 -4.13 0.53
N GLY A 256 -9.13 -5.37 0.44
CA GLY A 256 -10.41 -5.84 0.93
C GLY A 256 -10.44 -6.03 2.46
N PRO A 257 -11.55 -6.54 3.00
CA PRO A 257 -11.60 -7.07 4.37
C PRO A 257 -10.79 -8.38 4.48
N GLN A 258 -11.13 -9.28 5.37
CA GLN A 258 -10.44 -10.57 5.47
C GLN A 258 -10.65 -11.40 4.19
N GLY A 259 -9.63 -11.49 3.36
CA GLY A 259 -9.71 -11.93 1.96
C GLY A 259 -10.27 -10.81 1.06
N GLY A 260 -10.28 -11.03 -0.27
CA GLY A 260 -10.93 -10.13 -1.22
C GLY A 260 -10.25 -8.78 -1.41
N ASP A 261 -8.91 -8.72 -1.39
CA ASP A 261 -8.19 -7.59 -1.96
C ASP A 261 -8.47 -7.54 -3.47
N GLU A 262 -8.51 -6.35 -4.07
CA GLU A 262 -9.07 -6.17 -5.41
C GLU A 262 -8.12 -5.42 -6.34
N LEU A 263 -8.08 -5.89 -7.58
CA LEU A 263 -7.63 -5.09 -8.73
C LEU A 263 -8.88 -4.55 -9.44
N ASN A 264 -9.01 -3.25 -9.49
CA ASN A 264 -10.14 -2.55 -10.07
C ASN A 264 -9.71 -1.70 -11.30
N GLN A 265 -10.46 -1.77 -12.39
CA GLN A 265 -10.41 -0.76 -13.45
C GLN A 265 -11.29 0.42 -13.05
N ILE A 266 -10.67 1.59 -12.86
CA ILE A 266 -11.36 2.76 -12.31
C ILE A 266 -12.06 3.57 -13.42
N LYS A 267 -13.37 3.74 -13.26
CA LYS A 267 -14.24 4.48 -14.19
C LYS A 267 -14.87 5.66 -13.48
N LYS A 268 -14.88 6.81 -14.16
CA LYS A 268 -15.47 8.05 -13.63
C LYS A 268 -16.96 7.86 -13.28
N ASN A 269 -17.38 8.43 -12.16
CA ASN A 269 -18.75 8.39 -11.63
C ASN A 269 -19.27 6.98 -11.30
N LYS A 270 -18.39 5.99 -11.11
CA LYS A 270 -18.78 4.64 -10.74
C LYS A 270 -18.58 4.38 -9.24
N ASN A 271 -19.37 3.40 -8.75
CA ASN A 271 -19.34 2.95 -7.35
C ASN A 271 -18.89 1.48 -7.30
N TYR A 272 -17.90 1.18 -6.43
CA TYR A 272 -17.27 -0.13 -6.27
C TYR A 272 -17.85 -0.93 -5.10
N GLY A 273 -18.82 -0.36 -4.39
CA GLY A 273 -19.75 -1.07 -3.51
C GLY A 273 -19.32 -1.26 -2.06
N TRP A 274 -18.09 -0.95 -1.65
CA TRP A 274 -17.72 -1.02 -0.24
C TRP A 274 -18.57 -0.07 0.63
N PRO A 275 -19.06 -0.48 1.85
CA PRO A 275 -18.96 -1.78 2.50
C PRO A 275 -20.19 -2.68 2.26
N ILE A 276 -21.00 -2.42 1.24
CA ILE A 276 -22.22 -3.17 0.94
C ILE A 276 -21.86 -4.53 0.32
N VAL A 277 -20.93 -4.54 -0.62
CA VAL A 277 -20.42 -5.73 -1.27
C VAL A 277 -18.92 -5.87 -1.06
N SER A 278 -18.44 -7.10 -0.96
CA SER A 278 -17.04 -7.49 -1.00
C SER A 278 -16.93 -9.00 -1.16
N LEU A 279 -15.86 -9.47 -1.79
CA LEU A 279 -15.55 -10.91 -1.88
C LEU A 279 -14.86 -11.46 -0.62
N GLY A 280 -14.43 -10.58 0.28
CA GLY A 280 -13.90 -10.97 1.60
C GLY A 280 -14.96 -11.23 2.65
N THR A 281 -14.52 -11.39 3.90
CA THR A 281 -15.36 -11.63 5.07
C THR A 281 -15.07 -10.62 6.19
N LYS A 282 -15.97 -10.49 7.14
CA LYS A 282 -15.80 -9.61 8.30
C LYS A 282 -14.78 -10.17 9.28
N TYR A 283 -13.91 -9.31 9.81
CA TYR A 283 -12.86 -9.71 10.74
C TYR A 283 -13.36 -10.28 12.07
N ASN A 284 -14.50 -9.78 12.57
CA ASN A 284 -15.00 -10.11 13.90
C ASN A 284 -15.69 -11.48 13.99
N ASN A 285 -16.29 -11.95 12.90
CA ASN A 285 -17.12 -13.17 12.93
C ASN A 285 -17.05 -14.01 11.64
N GLY A 286 -16.21 -13.64 10.67
CA GLY A 286 -16.10 -14.37 9.40
C GLY A 286 -17.33 -14.27 8.48
N ALA A 287 -18.36 -13.50 8.85
CA ALA A 287 -19.57 -13.38 8.05
C ALA A 287 -19.27 -12.74 6.68
N SER A 288 -19.92 -13.24 5.65
CA SER A 288 -19.77 -12.70 4.29
C SER A 288 -20.47 -11.35 4.13
N TYR A 289 -19.87 -10.48 3.30
CA TYR A 289 -20.58 -9.36 2.71
C TYR A 289 -21.51 -9.85 1.58
N LYS A 290 -22.36 -8.98 1.03
CA LYS A 290 -23.00 -9.27 -0.24
C LYS A 290 -21.91 -9.44 -1.30
N ARG A 291 -22.05 -10.40 -2.22
CA ARG A 291 -20.98 -10.77 -3.16
C ARG A 291 -21.26 -10.41 -4.61
N ASN A 292 -22.50 -10.13 -4.94
CA ASN A 292 -22.91 -9.87 -6.31
C ASN A 292 -22.94 -8.34 -6.57
N HIS A 293 -21.81 -7.80 -7.00
CA HIS A 293 -21.68 -6.38 -7.33
C HIS A 293 -22.64 -5.98 -8.43
N LYS A 294 -22.69 -6.74 -9.53
CA LYS A 294 -23.50 -6.46 -10.71
C LYS A 294 -25.00 -6.41 -10.40
N LYS A 295 -25.51 -7.36 -9.59
CA LYS A 295 -26.93 -7.38 -9.19
C LYS A 295 -27.32 -6.14 -8.40
N LEU A 296 -26.35 -5.49 -7.71
CA LEU A 296 -26.55 -4.29 -6.91
C LEU A 296 -26.07 -3.01 -7.60
N SER A 297 -25.81 -3.08 -8.91
CA SER A 297 -25.38 -1.95 -9.75
C SER A 297 -24.03 -1.36 -9.33
N PHE A 298 -23.15 -2.15 -8.72
CA PHE A 298 -21.77 -1.81 -8.44
C PHE A 298 -20.82 -2.36 -9.50
N VAL A 299 -19.65 -1.77 -9.63
CA VAL A 299 -18.59 -2.27 -10.51
C VAL A 299 -17.95 -3.49 -9.89
N GLU A 300 -17.79 -4.56 -10.67
CA GLU A 300 -17.04 -5.74 -10.25
C GLU A 300 -15.54 -5.51 -10.39
N PRO A 301 -14.71 -6.03 -9.48
CA PRO A 301 -13.25 -6.02 -9.65
C PRO A 301 -12.84 -6.87 -10.87
N LEU A 302 -11.75 -6.49 -11.54
CA LEU A 302 -11.12 -7.34 -12.55
C LEU A 302 -10.57 -8.63 -11.95
N TYR A 303 -10.08 -8.53 -10.71
CA TYR A 303 -9.57 -9.68 -9.97
C TYR A 303 -9.67 -9.48 -8.46
N SER A 304 -9.86 -10.58 -7.73
CA SER A 304 -9.86 -10.58 -6.26
C SER A 304 -8.84 -11.57 -5.71
N PHE A 305 -8.00 -11.11 -4.82
CA PHE A 305 -7.01 -11.95 -4.14
C PHE A 305 -7.63 -12.62 -2.91
N ILE A 306 -7.81 -13.94 -3.00
CA ILE A 306 -8.31 -14.78 -1.91
C ILE A 306 -7.35 -15.96 -1.77
N PRO A 307 -6.56 -16.02 -0.69
CA PRO A 307 -6.50 -15.09 0.47
C PRO A 307 -5.88 -13.72 0.15
N SER A 308 -6.12 -12.75 1.04
CA SER A 308 -5.56 -11.41 0.97
C SER A 308 -4.03 -11.39 0.94
N VAL A 309 -3.48 -10.56 0.08
CA VAL A 309 -2.04 -10.26 -0.03
C VAL A 309 -1.65 -8.96 0.66
N ALA A 310 -2.62 -8.10 1.00
CA ALA A 310 -2.45 -6.75 1.49
C ALA A 310 -1.59 -5.90 0.53
N PRO A 311 -2.14 -5.52 -0.64
CA PRO A 311 -1.40 -4.78 -1.65
C PRO A 311 -1.05 -3.38 -1.15
N SER A 312 0.13 -2.87 -1.52
CA SER A 312 0.65 -1.61 -0.99
C SER A 312 1.00 -0.57 -2.05
N SER A 313 1.21 -1.00 -3.28
CA SER A 313 1.52 -0.11 -4.40
C SER A 313 1.23 -0.81 -5.73
N LEU A 314 1.05 -0.02 -6.79
CA LEU A 314 0.83 -0.48 -8.15
C LEU A 314 1.53 0.46 -9.12
N ASN A 315 2.21 -0.10 -10.12
CA ASN A 315 2.82 0.64 -11.22
C ASN A 315 2.72 -0.16 -12.52
N GLN A 316 3.09 0.44 -13.63
CA GLN A 316 3.40 -0.25 -14.87
C GLN A 316 4.67 -1.08 -14.66
N CYS A 317 4.80 -2.19 -15.38
CA CYS A 317 6.02 -3.00 -15.32
C CYS A 317 7.23 -2.19 -15.82
N PRO A 318 8.45 -2.48 -15.33
CA PRO A 318 9.67 -1.95 -15.93
C PRO A 318 9.84 -2.45 -17.37
N LYS A 319 10.59 -1.70 -18.16
CA LYS A 319 10.70 -1.87 -19.62
C LYS A 319 11.07 -3.30 -20.04
N ASN A 320 12.00 -3.93 -19.34
CA ASN A 320 12.43 -5.32 -19.63
C ASN A 320 11.30 -6.35 -19.45
N LEU A 321 10.42 -6.16 -18.47
CA LEU A 321 9.23 -6.99 -18.32
C LEU A 321 8.16 -6.68 -19.37
N GLU A 322 7.97 -5.42 -19.74
CA GLU A 322 7.04 -5.02 -20.79
C GLU A 322 7.45 -5.59 -22.15
N GLU A 323 8.73 -5.55 -22.48
CA GLU A 323 9.28 -6.15 -23.70
C GLU A 323 9.12 -7.67 -23.73
N PHE A 324 9.26 -8.32 -22.57
CA PHE A 324 9.04 -9.76 -22.47
C PHE A 324 7.58 -10.16 -22.61
N TYR A 325 6.67 -9.40 -21.97
CA TYR A 325 5.23 -9.62 -22.01
C TYR A 325 4.53 -8.72 -23.04
N ASN A 326 5.15 -8.49 -24.20
CA ASN A 326 4.72 -7.52 -25.20
C ASN A 326 3.29 -7.73 -25.73
N GLU A 327 2.76 -8.97 -25.64
CA GLU A 327 1.38 -9.32 -26.00
C GLU A 327 0.34 -8.91 -24.94
N PHE A 328 0.78 -8.44 -23.78
CA PHE A 328 -0.07 -8.10 -22.64
C PHE A 328 0.16 -6.66 -22.19
N THR A 329 -0.76 -6.12 -21.43
CA THR A 329 -0.51 -4.97 -20.56
C THR A 329 0.02 -5.50 -19.23
N CYS A 330 1.22 -5.08 -18.85
CA CYS A 330 1.92 -5.56 -17.66
C CYS A 330 1.83 -4.55 -16.52
N LEU A 331 1.28 -4.99 -15.38
CA LEU A 331 1.24 -4.24 -14.12
C LEU A 331 2.12 -4.91 -13.07
N LEU A 332 2.77 -4.10 -12.26
CA LEU A 332 3.60 -4.53 -11.14
C LEU A 332 3.00 -4.06 -9.82
N GLY A 333 2.64 -4.99 -8.94
CA GLY A 333 2.13 -4.72 -7.61
C GLY A 333 3.11 -5.11 -6.52
N LEU A 334 3.02 -4.44 -5.37
CA LEU A 334 3.74 -4.79 -4.15
C LEU A 334 2.77 -5.23 -3.07
N SER A 335 3.22 -6.12 -2.18
CA SER A 335 2.38 -6.60 -1.08
C SER A 335 3.08 -6.64 0.28
N LEU A 336 2.29 -6.30 1.32
CA LEU A 336 2.73 -6.32 2.71
C LEU A 336 2.62 -7.71 3.32
N LYS A 337 1.40 -8.27 3.35
CA LYS A 337 1.11 -9.57 3.96
C LYS A 337 1.57 -10.71 3.07
N GLY A 338 1.40 -10.59 1.77
CA GLY A 338 1.85 -11.57 0.78
C GLY A 338 3.37 -11.64 0.69
N GLN A 339 4.08 -10.58 1.13
CA GLN A 339 5.54 -10.47 1.07
C GLN A 339 6.06 -10.79 -0.33
N SER A 340 5.41 -10.22 -1.34
CA SER A 340 5.67 -10.57 -2.74
C SER A 340 5.63 -9.37 -3.66
N ILE A 341 6.36 -9.48 -4.75
CA ILE A 341 6.16 -8.72 -5.97
C ILE A 341 5.11 -9.47 -6.78
N ILE A 342 4.15 -8.74 -7.33
CA ILE A 342 3.01 -9.30 -8.07
C ILE A 342 3.07 -8.81 -9.51
N ILE A 343 3.29 -9.70 -10.47
CA ILE A 343 3.19 -9.41 -11.89
C ILE A 343 1.75 -9.73 -12.31
N ILE A 344 1.06 -8.77 -12.90
CA ILE A 344 -0.32 -8.91 -13.35
C ILE A 344 -0.34 -8.61 -14.85
N LEU A 345 -0.78 -9.58 -15.64
CA LEU A 345 -0.92 -9.45 -17.08
C LEU A 345 -2.39 -9.28 -17.46
N LEU A 346 -2.69 -8.22 -18.17
CA LEU A 346 -4.02 -7.96 -18.73
C LEU A 346 -3.99 -8.19 -20.24
N ASP A 347 -5.14 -8.52 -20.81
CA ASP A 347 -5.32 -8.48 -22.26
C ASP A 347 -5.06 -7.06 -22.80
N LYS A 348 -4.80 -6.91 -24.10
CA LYS A 348 -4.53 -5.60 -24.71
C LYS A 348 -5.72 -4.63 -24.66
N LEU A 349 -6.92 -5.13 -24.45
CA LEU A 349 -8.12 -4.31 -24.22
C LEU A 349 -8.26 -3.86 -22.77
N ASN A 350 -7.39 -4.37 -21.90
CA ASN A 350 -7.40 -4.09 -20.44
C ASN A 350 -8.73 -4.46 -19.75
N SER A 351 -9.38 -5.49 -20.25
CA SER A 351 -10.70 -5.92 -19.78
C SER A 351 -10.66 -7.19 -18.95
N HIS A 352 -9.59 -8.02 -19.07
CA HIS A 352 -9.44 -9.27 -18.36
C HIS A 352 -8.03 -9.46 -17.83
N VAL A 353 -7.93 -10.07 -16.66
CA VAL A 353 -6.67 -10.56 -16.12
C VAL A 353 -6.36 -11.91 -16.75
N MET A 354 -5.25 -11.98 -17.46
CA MET A 354 -4.79 -13.16 -18.17
C MET A 354 -3.88 -14.04 -17.30
N SER A 355 -3.05 -13.40 -16.46
CA SER A 355 -2.15 -14.11 -15.55
C SER A 355 -1.82 -13.25 -14.34
N ILE A 356 -1.55 -13.93 -13.22
CA ILE A 356 -0.98 -13.31 -12.01
C ILE A 356 0.14 -14.23 -11.51
N GLU A 357 1.32 -13.66 -11.39
CA GLU A 357 2.46 -14.28 -10.74
C GLU A 357 2.79 -13.54 -9.44
N LYS A 358 3.03 -14.30 -8.36
CA LYS A 358 3.42 -13.75 -7.04
C LYS A 358 4.79 -14.30 -6.68
N ILE A 359 5.82 -13.49 -6.83
CA ILE A 359 7.20 -13.85 -6.46
C ILE A 359 7.39 -13.45 -5.00
N LYS A 360 7.47 -14.46 -4.13
CA LYS A 360 7.61 -14.27 -2.70
C LYS A 360 9.05 -13.85 -2.36
N VAL A 361 9.19 -12.74 -1.63
CA VAL A 361 10.51 -12.16 -1.30
C VAL A 361 10.76 -12.02 0.21
N ASP A 362 9.89 -12.60 1.03
CA ASP A 362 9.96 -12.62 2.52
C ASP A 362 10.09 -11.24 3.17
N LYS A 363 9.62 -10.19 2.49
CA LYS A 363 9.65 -8.79 2.93
C LYS A 363 8.31 -8.12 2.73
N ARG A 364 7.94 -7.27 3.70
CA ARG A 364 6.73 -6.44 3.64
C ARG A 364 6.99 -5.25 2.72
N LEU A 365 6.77 -5.43 1.42
CA LEU A 365 7.05 -4.41 0.40
C LEU A 365 6.02 -3.29 0.47
N ARG A 366 6.46 -2.01 0.34
CA ARG A 366 5.57 -0.88 0.54
C ARG A 366 5.47 0.07 -0.66
N HIS A 367 6.53 0.74 -1.05
CA HIS A 367 6.50 1.75 -2.10
C HIS A 367 7.55 1.48 -3.17
N PHE A 368 7.22 1.87 -4.39
CA PHE A 368 8.22 2.02 -5.46
C PHE A 368 9.00 3.32 -5.26
N GLY A 369 10.27 3.31 -5.65
CA GLY A 369 11.04 4.51 -5.89
C GLY A 369 10.61 5.15 -7.20
N LEU A 370 10.13 6.40 -7.14
CA LEU A 370 9.61 7.13 -8.29
C LEU A 370 10.53 8.30 -8.65
N THR A 371 10.52 8.72 -9.88
CA THR A 371 11.10 10.00 -10.31
C THR A 371 10.24 11.16 -9.80
N ASN A 372 10.74 12.40 -9.88
CA ASN A 372 9.94 13.58 -9.55
C ASN A 372 8.69 13.71 -10.42
N ASP A 373 8.69 13.14 -11.64
CA ASP A 373 7.52 13.08 -12.54
C ASP A 373 6.58 11.91 -12.22
N LEU A 374 6.75 11.24 -11.10
CA LEU A 374 5.94 10.13 -10.60
C LEU A 374 6.00 8.86 -11.47
N LYS A 375 7.06 8.71 -12.26
CA LYS A 375 7.35 7.50 -13.02
C LYS A 375 8.21 6.55 -12.19
N LEU A 376 8.11 5.27 -12.46
CA LEU A 376 9.03 4.29 -11.87
C LEU A 376 10.47 4.68 -12.21
N PHE A 377 11.29 4.83 -11.17
CA PHE A 377 12.72 5.10 -11.39
C PHE A 377 13.42 3.82 -11.83
N GLU A 378 13.99 3.87 -13.02
CA GLU A 378 14.75 2.77 -13.61
C GLU A 378 16.19 3.19 -13.92
N ASN A 379 17.13 2.33 -13.52
CA ASN A 379 18.54 2.48 -13.85
C ASN A 379 19.03 1.15 -14.43
N ASN A 380 19.39 1.11 -15.72
CA ASN A 380 19.82 -0.12 -16.43
C ASN A 380 18.85 -1.30 -16.22
N SER A 381 17.54 -1.06 -16.30
CA SER A 381 16.45 -2.02 -16.03
C SER A 381 16.27 -2.42 -14.55
N ASN A 382 17.05 -1.86 -13.65
CA ASN A 382 16.83 -1.97 -12.21
C ASN A 382 15.89 -0.86 -11.73
N PHE A 383 15.08 -1.16 -10.72
CA PHE A 383 14.21 -0.19 -10.07
C PHE A 383 14.31 -0.35 -8.54
N TYR A 384 13.63 0.52 -7.79
CA TYR A 384 13.77 0.54 -6.34
C TYR A 384 12.43 0.32 -5.65
N ILE A 385 12.48 -0.44 -4.54
CA ILE A 385 11.33 -0.66 -3.65
C ILE A 385 11.73 -0.52 -2.19
N SER A 386 10.79 -0.08 -1.35
CA SER A 386 10.99 -0.13 0.10
C SER A 386 10.33 -1.33 0.75
N ALA A 387 10.94 -1.82 1.83
CA ALA A 387 10.37 -2.78 2.76
C ALA A 387 10.15 -2.13 4.13
N ASP A 388 9.05 -2.47 4.80
CA ASP A 388 8.68 -1.91 6.11
C ASP A 388 9.74 -2.17 7.18
N ALA A 389 10.26 -1.09 7.79
CA ALA A 389 11.24 -1.12 8.86
C ALA A 389 12.45 -2.02 8.55
N ASP A 390 12.90 -2.01 7.31
CA ASP A 390 14.02 -2.81 6.81
C ASP A 390 14.94 -1.99 5.88
N GLY A 391 14.41 -1.48 4.77
CA GLY A 391 15.26 -0.69 3.88
C GLY A 391 14.68 -0.37 2.52
N LEU A 392 15.50 0.31 1.71
CA LEU A 392 15.33 0.49 0.28
C LEU A 392 16.17 -0.56 -0.44
N TYR A 393 15.58 -1.20 -1.42
CA TYR A 393 16.19 -2.24 -2.23
C TYR A 393 16.21 -1.86 -3.69
N GLU A 394 17.34 -2.06 -4.34
CA GLU A 394 17.43 -2.15 -5.79
C GLU A 394 16.94 -3.50 -6.24
N VAL A 395 16.13 -3.54 -7.29
CA VAL A 395 15.46 -4.75 -7.79
C VAL A 395 15.82 -4.97 -9.24
N ARG A 396 16.20 -6.20 -9.57
CA ARG A 396 16.47 -6.65 -10.93
C ARG A 396 15.68 -7.92 -11.22
N PHE A 397 15.14 -8.01 -12.43
CA PHE A 397 14.56 -9.23 -12.98
C PHE A 397 15.52 -9.83 -14.01
N ASP A 398 15.91 -11.10 -13.80
CA ASP A 398 16.67 -11.89 -14.77
C ASP A 398 15.78 -13.03 -15.28
N LYS A 399 15.75 -13.22 -16.61
CA LYS A 399 15.02 -14.34 -17.21
C LYS A 399 15.67 -15.68 -16.82
N PHE A 400 14.86 -16.71 -16.60
CA PHE A 400 15.39 -18.07 -16.63
C PHE A 400 15.94 -18.34 -18.04
N ARG A 401 17.12 -18.92 -18.10
CA ARG A 401 17.77 -19.31 -19.35
C ARG A 401 17.12 -20.54 -19.96
#